data_a41d1aa18900a8cfce482512917ada61
#
_entry.id   a41d1aa18900a8cfce482512917ada61
#
_cell.length_a   1.000
_cell.length_b   1.000
_cell.length_c   1.000
_cell.angle_alpha   90.00
_cell.angle_beta   90.00
_cell.angle_gamma   90.00
#
_symmetry.space_group_name_H-M   'P 1'
#
loop_
_entity.id
_entity.type
_entity.pdbx_description
1 polymer ?
#
loop_
_entity_poly.entity_id
_entity_poly.type
_entity_poly.pdbx_seq_one_letter_code
_entity_poly.pdbx_strand_id
1 'polypeptide(L)'
;MEPELSNIYTVSSLTREIRERLETHFPLVWVSGEVSTLRRPVSGHYYFTLKDANAQLRAVLFKGNHLHLRYKPEEGRQILCRGRITVYEQRGDYQLIVDYLEPVGLGALAQAFEALKTRLAAEGLFD
;
A
#
# COMPACT_ATOMS: atom_id res chain seq x y z
N MET A 1 -26.28 27.18 -10.25
CA MET A 1 -26.98 26.07 -9.59
C MET A 1 -26.41 25.90 -8.18
N GLU A 2 -27.25 25.94 -7.20
CA GLU A 2 -26.82 25.75 -5.82
C GLU A 2 -26.86 24.28 -5.48
N PRO A 3 -25.81 23.72 -4.85
CA PRO A 3 -25.84 22.34 -4.42
C PRO A 3 -26.81 22.16 -3.26
N GLU A 4 -27.40 20.97 -3.17
CA GLU A 4 -28.20 20.62 -2.01
C GLU A 4 -27.30 20.42 -0.80
N LEU A 5 -27.77 20.79 0.39
CA LEU A 5 -26.98 20.67 1.61
C LEU A 5 -26.56 19.24 1.90
N SER A 6 -27.39 18.25 1.52
CA SER A 6 -27.07 16.84 1.70
C SER A 6 -25.90 16.36 0.84
N ASN A 7 -25.54 17.15 -0.21
CA ASN A 7 -24.44 16.80 -1.12
C ASN A 7 -23.17 17.57 -0.81
N ILE A 8 -23.17 18.33 0.28
CA ILE A 8 -22.00 19.09 0.66
C ILE A 8 -21.19 18.30 1.69
N TYR A 9 -19.93 18.06 1.35
CA TYR A 9 -19.01 17.39 2.26
C TYR A 9 -18.32 18.39 3.18
N THR A 10 -17.97 17.94 4.38
CA THR A 10 -16.88 18.56 5.12
C THR A 10 -15.58 17.90 4.65
N VAL A 11 -14.44 18.48 5.00
CA VAL A 11 -13.16 17.85 4.68
C VAL A 11 -13.11 16.44 5.30
N SER A 12 -13.54 16.31 6.54
CA SER A 12 -13.53 15.00 7.24
C SER A 12 -14.46 13.99 6.59
N SER A 13 -15.67 14.40 6.22
CA SER A 13 -16.61 13.45 5.65
C SER A 13 -16.19 13.00 4.24
N LEU A 14 -15.60 13.89 3.46
CA LEU A 14 -15.07 13.52 2.15
C LEU A 14 -13.90 12.56 2.29
N THR A 15 -12.97 12.87 3.19
CA THR A 15 -11.80 12.01 3.44
C THR A 15 -12.25 10.62 3.91
N ARG A 16 -13.24 10.57 4.77
CA ARG A 16 -13.77 9.29 5.27
C ARG A 16 -14.41 8.47 4.14
N GLU A 17 -15.17 9.11 3.27
CA GLU A 17 -15.76 8.40 2.15
C GLU A 17 -14.70 7.89 1.19
N ILE A 18 -13.68 8.68 0.91
CA ILE A 18 -12.55 8.24 0.07
C ILE A 18 -11.87 7.03 0.71
N ARG A 19 -11.61 7.09 2.02
CA ARG A 19 -11.01 5.95 2.74
C ARG A 19 -11.86 4.69 2.58
N GLU A 20 -13.16 4.80 2.82
CA GLU A 20 -14.06 3.65 2.73
C GLU A 20 -14.07 3.05 1.33
N ARG A 21 -14.05 3.88 0.30
CA ARG A 21 -14.00 3.40 -1.08
C ARG A 21 -12.69 2.73 -1.41
N LEU A 22 -11.57 3.30 -0.96
CA LEU A 22 -10.27 2.69 -1.19
C LEU A 22 -10.14 1.36 -0.44
N GLU A 23 -10.60 1.30 0.79
CA GLU A 23 -10.55 0.05 1.58
C GLU A 23 -11.44 -1.03 0.96
N THR A 24 -12.56 -0.65 0.38
CA THR A 24 -13.45 -1.58 -0.29
C THR A 24 -12.89 -2.09 -1.61
N HIS A 25 -12.26 -1.21 -2.38
CA HIS A 25 -11.75 -1.56 -3.71
C HIS A 25 -10.35 -2.20 -3.67
N PHE A 26 -9.57 -1.91 -2.63
CA PHE A 26 -8.20 -2.41 -2.51
C PHE A 26 -7.96 -3.08 -1.16
N PRO A 27 -8.74 -4.13 -0.83
CA PRO A 27 -8.61 -4.82 0.45
C PRO A 27 -7.38 -5.73 0.50
N LEU A 28 -6.88 -6.12 -0.67
CA LEU A 28 -5.68 -6.95 -0.78
C LEU A 28 -5.02 -6.66 -2.12
N VAL A 29 -3.82 -6.10 -2.06
CA VAL A 29 -3.05 -5.77 -3.25
C VAL A 29 -1.62 -6.25 -3.08
N TRP A 30 -0.96 -6.54 -4.21
CA TRP A 30 0.45 -6.81 -4.27
C TRP A 30 1.12 -5.63 -4.96
N VAL A 31 2.16 -5.09 -4.33
CA VAL A 31 2.86 -3.91 -4.83
C VAL A 31 4.35 -4.18 -4.79
N SER A 32 5.04 -3.90 -5.88
CA SER A 32 6.49 -3.97 -5.90
C SER A 32 7.08 -2.56 -5.94
N GLY A 33 8.24 -2.40 -5.36
CA GLY A 33 8.93 -1.13 -5.37
C GLY A 33 10.22 -1.21 -4.58
N GLU A 34 10.99 -0.14 -4.66
CA GLU A 34 12.20 -0.01 -3.88
C GLU A 34 11.89 0.68 -2.55
N VAL A 35 12.43 0.14 -1.46
CA VAL A 35 12.26 0.74 -0.14
C VAL A 35 13.12 1.99 -0.04
N SER A 36 12.51 3.09 0.35
CA SER A 36 13.23 4.33 0.64
C SER A 36 12.68 4.97 1.91
N THR A 37 13.44 5.90 2.50
CA THR A 37 13.03 6.66 3.68
C THR A 37 12.52 5.75 4.80
N LEU A 38 13.30 4.72 5.10
CA LEU A 38 12.92 3.75 6.12
C LEU A 38 13.12 4.33 7.52
N ARG A 39 12.09 4.20 8.36
CA ARG A 39 12.15 4.59 9.77
C ARG A 39 11.55 3.51 10.63
N ARG A 40 12.19 3.27 11.78
CA ARG A 40 11.71 2.32 12.77
C ARG A 40 11.72 2.99 14.14
N PRO A 41 10.66 3.74 14.49
CA PRO A 41 10.61 4.41 15.79
C PRO A 41 10.52 3.41 16.95
N VAL A 42 10.59 3.95 18.17
CA VAL A 42 10.57 3.13 19.40
C VAL A 42 9.37 2.20 19.47
N SER A 43 8.24 2.58 18.84
CA SER A 43 7.05 1.74 18.75
C SER A 43 7.31 0.37 18.10
N GLY A 44 8.37 0.26 17.31
CA GLY A 44 8.73 -0.99 16.64
C GLY A 44 8.05 -1.21 15.29
N HIS A 45 7.20 -0.27 14.85
CA HIS A 45 6.61 -0.31 13.51
C HIS A 45 7.67 0.11 12.49
N TYR A 46 7.52 -0.37 11.25
CA TYR A 46 8.34 0.12 10.14
C TYR A 46 7.51 1.08 9.30
N TYR A 47 8.05 2.28 9.07
CA TYR A 47 7.47 3.26 8.15
C TYR A 47 8.44 3.45 7.00
N PHE A 48 7.98 3.27 5.79
CA PHE A 48 8.84 3.44 4.63
C PHE A 48 8.02 3.90 3.42
N THR A 49 8.74 4.26 2.38
CA THR A 49 8.14 4.61 1.10
C THR A 49 8.55 3.55 0.09
N LEU A 50 7.58 3.06 -0.66
CA LEU A 50 7.84 2.25 -1.85
C LEU A 50 7.88 3.20 -3.03
N LYS A 51 8.89 3.08 -3.87
CA LYS A 51 9.00 3.95 -5.04
C LYS A 51 9.36 3.17 -6.28
N ASP A 52 8.97 3.72 -7.41
CA ASP A 52 9.45 3.33 -8.73
C ASP A 52 9.89 4.59 -9.47
N ALA A 53 10.10 4.50 -10.76
CA ALA A 53 10.59 5.63 -11.54
C ALA A 53 9.59 6.81 -11.59
N ASN A 54 8.31 6.55 -11.33
CA ASN A 54 7.26 7.53 -11.60
C ASN A 54 6.41 7.91 -10.39
N ALA A 55 6.44 7.11 -9.33
CA ALA A 55 5.52 7.33 -8.22
C ALA A 55 6.10 6.84 -6.90
N GLN A 56 5.49 7.29 -5.81
CA GLN A 56 5.83 6.90 -4.46
C GLN A 56 4.57 6.55 -3.69
N LEU A 57 4.68 5.58 -2.81
CA LEU A 57 3.58 5.11 -1.99
C LEU A 57 4.08 4.91 -0.56
N ARG A 58 3.42 5.55 0.40
CA ARG A 58 3.75 5.33 1.80
C ARG A 58 3.29 3.96 2.25
N ALA A 59 4.10 3.31 3.05
CA ALA A 59 3.83 1.97 3.55
C ALA A 59 4.09 1.89 5.04
N VAL A 60 3.27 1.11 5.74
CA VAL A 60 3.41 0.85 7.17
C VAL A 60 3.36 -0.65 7.39
N LEU A 61 4.35 -1.16 8.10
CA LEU A 61 4.37 -2.53 8.57
C LEU A 61 4.32 -2.50 10.09
N PHE A 62 3.16 -2.80 10.66
CA PHE A 62 2.97 -2.74 12.10
C PHE A 62 3.73 -3.85 12.80
N LYS A 63 4.17 -3.58 14.03
CA LYS A 63 4.94 -4.52 14.83
C LYS A 63 4.27 -5.89 14.93
N GLY A 64 2.97 -5.94 15.15
CA GLY A 64 2.24 -7.20 15.25
C GLY A 64 2.34 -8.04 14.00
N ASN A 65 2.47 -7.42 12.84
CA ASN A 65 2.56 -8.13 11.57
C ASN A 65 3.98 -8.59 11.26
N HIS A 66 5.00 -7.76 11.57
CA HIS A 66 6.36 -8.11 11.17
C HIS A 66 7.05 -9.11 12.09
N LEU A 67 6.53 -9.33 13.29
CA LEU A 67 7.14 -10.31 14.22
C LEU A 67 7.16 -11.73 13.65
N HIS A 68 6.23 -12.04 12.74
CA HIS A 68 6.16 -13.36 12.11
C HIS A 68 6.92 -13.45 10.79
N LEU A 69 7.48 -12.34 10.31
CA LEU A 69 8.16 -12.31 9.04
C LEU A 69 9.65 -12.53 9.20
N ARG A 70 10.22 -13.37 8.33
CA ARG A 70 11.66 -13.61 8.33
C ARG A 70 12.42 -12.44 7.75
N TYR A 71 11.85 -11.80 6.73
CA TYR A 71 12.47 -10.67 6.08
C TYR A 71 11.93 -9.37 6.67
N LYS A 72 12.82 -8.41 6.89
CA LYS A 72 12.48 -7.07 7.35
C LYS A 72 12.83 -6.06 6.26
N PRO A 73 12.09 -4.95 6.15
CA PRO A 73 12.41 -3.94 5.14
C PRO A 73 13.83 -3.40 5.32
N GLU A 74 14.50 -3.18 4.20
CA GLU A 74 15.84 -2.59 4.18
C GLU A 74 15.88 -1.53 3.09
N GLU A 75 16.45 -0.36 3.42
CA GLU A 75 16.58 0.73 2.46
C GLU A 75 17.36 0.31 1.22
N GLY A 76 16.86 0.73 0.06
CA GLY A 76 17.52 0.43 -1.21
C GLY A 76 17.19 -0.92 -1.80
N ARG A 77 16.40 -1.74 -1.11
CA ARG A 77 16.06 -3.08 -1.58
C ARG A 77 14.77 -3.06 -2.39
N GLN A 78 14.77 -3.84 -3.45
CA GLN A 78 13.55 -4.07 -4.24
C GLN A 78 12.75 -5.17 -3.57
N ILE A 79 11.50 -4.90 -3.27
CA ILE A 79 10.64 -5.85 -2.55
C ILE A 79 9.29 -5.99 -3.22
N LEU A 80 8.61 -7.08 -2.87
CA LEU A 80 7.21 -7.32 -3.21
C LEU A 80 6.44 -7.33 -1.89
N CYS A 81 5.45 -6.45 -1.79
CA CYS A 81 4.62 -6.31 -0.59
C CYS A 81 3.20 -6.72 -0.86
N ARG A 82 2.54 -7.25 0.15
CA ARG A 82 1.10 -7.46 0.13
C ARG A 82 0.48 -6.63 1.25
N GLY A 83 -0.70 -6.08 0.99
CA GLY A 83 -1.40 -5.33 2.00
C GLY A 83 -2.71 -4.75 1.50
N ARG A 84 -3.25 -3.83 2.27
CA ARG A 84 -4.48 -3.12 1.92
C ARG A 84 -4.22 -1.62 1.83
N ILE A 85 -5.00 -0.96 1.00
CA ILE A 85 -4.91 0.50 0.88
C ILE A 85 -5.89 1.13 1.85
N THR A 86 -5.44 2.17 2.54
CA THR A 86 -6.26 3.00 3.39
C THR A 86 -5.85 4.46 3.26
N VAL A 87 -6.52 5.34 3.97
CA VAL A 87 -6.20 6.76 4.00
C VAL A 87 -5.82 7.15 5.42
N TYR A 88 -4.70 7.85 5.56
CA TYR A 88 -4.35 8.51 6.81
C TYR A 88 -5.14 9.82 6.87
N GLU A 89 -6.22 9.80 7.62
CA GLU A 89 -7.23 10.87 7.57
C GLU A 89 -6.69 12.25 7.94
N GLN A 90 -5.76 12.31 8.86
CA GLN A 90 -5.21 13.59 9.32
C GLN A 90 -4.42 14.32 8.23
N ARG A 91 -3.89 13.58 7.24
CA ARG A 91 -3.15 14.15 6.12
C ARG A 91 -3.90 14.09 4.81
N GLY A 92 -4.87 13.19 4.68
CA GLY A 92 -5.54 12.94 3.43
C GLY A 92 -4.71 12.13 2.44
N ASP A 93 -3.64 11.47 2.90
CA ASP A 93 -2.77 10.64 2.05
C ASP A 93 -3.21 9.20 2.08
N TYR A 94 -3.21 8.53 0.92
CA TYR A 94 -3.42 7.10 0.93
C TYR A 94 -2.10 6.38 1.23
N GLN A 95 -2.21 5.18 1.79
CA GLN A 95 -1.04 4.41 2.19
C GLN A 95 -1.34 2.92 2.13
N LEU A 96 -0.29 2.13 2.08
CA LEU A 96 -0.36 0.67 2.08
C LEU A 96 -0.09 0.17 3.50
N ILE A 97 -1.03 -0.59 4.06
CA ILE A 97 -0.83 -1.30 5.32
C ILE A 97 -0.34 -2.69 4.96
N VAL A 98 0.96 -2.92 5.15
CA VAL A 98 1.63 -4.13 4.70
C VAL A 98 1.41 -5.27 5.69
N ASP A 99 1.03 -6.44 5.20
CA ASP A 99 0.93 -7.63 6.04
C ASP A 99 1.93 -8.72 5.65
N TYR A 100 2.61 -8.57 4.51
CA TYR A 100 3.63 -9.51 4.06
C TYR A 100 4.56 -8.81 3.09
N LEU A 101 5.84 -9.17 3.12
CA LEU A 101 6.81 -8.67 2.15
C LEU A 101 7.94 -9.67 1.98
N GLU A 102 8.58 -9.60 0.82
CA GLU A 102 9.75 -10.42 0.52
C GLU A 102 10.70 -9.66 -0.42
N PRO A 103 12.02 -9.91 -0.32
CA PRO A 103 12.95 -9.31 -1.25
C PRO A 103 12.85 -10.01 -2.60
N VAL A 104 13.10 -9.27 -3.68
CA VAL A 104 13.11 -9.84 -5.01
C VAL A 104 14.33 -9.40 -5.78
N GLY A 105 14.93 -10.31 -6.55
CA GLY A 105 15.92 -9.99 -7.56
C GLY A 105 15.22 -9.66 -8.87
N LEU A 106 15.95 -9.15 -9.86
CA LEU A 106 15.35 -8.74 -11.12
C LEU A 106 14.56 -9.86 -11.81
N GLY A 107 15.12 -11.08 -11.85
CA GLY A 107 14.43 -12.20 -12.48
C GLY A 107 13.20 -12.64 -11.68
N ALA A 108 13.33 -12.70 -10.36
CA ALA A 108 12.22 -13.07 -9.50
C ALA A 108 11.10 -12.03 -9.56
N LEU A 109 11.45 -10.76 -9.68
CA LEU A 109 10.46 -9.68 -9.82
C LEU A 109 9.66 -9.85 -11.11
N ALA A 110 10.31 -10.15 -12.22
CA ALA A 110 9.63 -10.36 -13.49
C ALA A 110 8.65 -11.52 -13.40
N GLN A 111 9.05 -12.63 -12.79
CA GLN A 111 8.19 -13.79 -12.61
C GLN A 111 7.00 -13.47 -11.70
N ALA A 112 7.24 -12.73 -10.63
CA ALA A 112 6.18 -12.31 -9.71
C ALA A 112 5.14 -11.44 -10.41
N PHE A 113 5.58 -10.51 -11.26
CA PHE A 113 4.67 -9.67 -12.03
C PHE A 113 3.83 -10.48 -13.01
N GLU A 114 4.44 -11.41 -13.71
CA GLU A 114 3.70 -12.24 -14.67
C GLU A 114 2.66 -13.11 -13.97
N ALA A 115 3.03 -13.74 -12.85
CA ALA A 115 2.11 -14.55 -12.06
C ALA A 115 0.95 -13.70 -11.54
N LEU A 116 1.24 -12.49 -11.05
CA LEU A 116 0.23 -11.59 -10.54
C LEU A 116 -0.73 -11.13 -11.64
N LYS A 117 -0.20 -10.74 -12.79
CA LYS A 117 -1.03 -10.33 -13.92
C LYS A 117 -1.97 -11.44 -14.35
N THR A 118 -1.46 -12.66 -14.45
CA THR A 118 -2.26 -13.83 -14.85
C THR A 118 -3.39 -14.05 -13.85
N ARG A 119 -3.09 -13.98 -12.56
CA ARG A 119 -4.09 -14.19 -11.52
C ARG A 119 -5.14 -13.10 -11.52
N LEU A 120 -4.73 -11.84 -11.62
CA LEU A 120 -5.66 -10.72 -11.63
C LEU A 120 -6.55 -10.73 -12.87
N ALA A 121 -6.00 -11.10 -14.02
CA ALA A 121 -6.78 -11.25 -15.22
C ALA A 121 -7.83 -12.36 -15.08
N ALA A 122 -7.45 -13.50 -14.48
CA ALA A 122 -8.37 -14.61 -14.23
C ALA A 122 -9.48 -14.21 -13.24
N GLU A 123 -9.19 -13.30 -12.32
CA GLU A 123 -10.16 -12.80 -11.36
C GLU A 123 -11.01 -11.65 -11.91
N GLY A 124 -10.73 -11.20 -13.15
CA GLY A 124 -11.48 -10.09 -13.77
C GLY A 124 -11.12 -8.72 -13.24
N LEU A 125 -9.96 -8.56 -12.62
CA LEU A 125 -9.51 -7.30 -12.07
C LEU A 125 -8.78 -6.40 -13.09
N PHE A 126 -8.46 -6.94 -14.24
CA PHE A 126 -7.97 -6.19 -15.38
C PHE A 126 -8.99 -6.27 -16.51
N ASP A 127 -9.20 -5.17 -17.15
CA ASP A 127 -10.05 -5.09 -18.34
C ASP A 127 -9.22 -5.05 -19.61
#